data_891c2173cbe49872ba42ef95568ddd06
#
_entry.id   891c2173cbe49872ba42ef95568ddd06
#
_cell.length_a   1.000
_cell.length_b   1.000
_cell.length_c   1.000
_cell.angle_alpha   90.00
_cell.angle_beta   90.00
_cell.angle_gamma   90.00
#
_symmetry.space_group_name_H-M   'P 1'
#
loop_
_entity.id
_entity.type
_entity.pdbx_description
1 polymer ?
#
loop_
_entity_poly.entity_id
_entity_poly.type
_entity_poly.pdbx_seq_one_letter_code
_entity_poly.pdbx_strand_id
1 'polypeptide(L)'
;VRKRVEKVSSIERVKTNVDKETGDRIRAYGLSGIKVDEDYKRYYPLDTMASTVLGFTGADNQGILGLEVKYDSYLQGTSGKILTLTDARGIEIENAGETRLEPVNGYDLYISMDSNIQQYCEQAAEKAYIKKQADEVSVIVMNPQNGEIMAMVNYPEFNLNEPFTLIEE
;
A
#
# COMPACT_ATOMS: atom_id res chain seq x y z
N VAL A 1 13.25 -18.65 -8.93
CA VAL A 1 12.53 -18.83 -10.17
C VAL A 1 12.45 -20.31 -10.53
N ARG A 2 13.57 -21.02 -10.78
CA ARG A 2 13.60 -22.42 -11.25
C ARG A 2 12.70 -23.39 -10.47
N LYS A 3 12.78 -23.38 -9.13
CA LYS A 3 11.95 -24.23 -8.24
C LYS A 3 10.45 -23.96 -8.36
N ARG A 4 10.04 -22.75 -8.78
CA ARG A 4 8.60 -22.40 -8.97
C ARG A 4 8.10 -22.81 -10.34
N VAL A 5 8.94 -22.72 -11.36
CA VAL A 5 8.61 -23.11 -12.74
C VAL A 5 8.48 -24.63 -12.88
N GLU A 6 9.17 -25.41 -12.05
CA GLU A 6 9.13 -26.88 -12.04
C GLU A 6 7.90 -27.45 -11.30
N LYS A 7 7.08 -26.60 -10.66
CA LYS A 7 5.85 -27.07 -10.01
C LYS A 7 4.76 -27.40 -11.03
N VAL A 8 4.06 -28.49 -10.78
CA VAL A 8 2.85 -28.85 -11.54
C VAL A 8 1.69 -28.05 -11.00
N SER A 9 1.47 -26.86 -11.56
CA SER A 9 0.41 -25.93 -11.18
C SER A 9 -0.07 -25.21 -12.45
N SER A 10 -1.37 -24.90 -12.53
CA SER A 10 -1.93 -24.13 -13.64
C SER A 10 -1.43 -22.69 -13.66
N ILE A 11 -1.20 -22.09 -12.48
CA ILE A 11 -0.66 -20.73 -12.32
C ILE A 11 0.27 -20.73 -11.10
N GLU A 12 1.47 -20.21 -11.26
CA GLU A 12 2.42 -20.00 -10.16
C GLU A 12 2.96 -18.56 -10.19
N ARG A 13 2.72 -17.82 -9.12
CA ARG A 13 3.22 -16.46 -8.97
C ARG A 13 4.74 -16.46 -8.74
N VAL A 14 5.49 -16.04 -9.75
CA VAL A 14 6.96 -16.05 -9.72
C VAL A 14 7.52 -14.93 -8.85
N LYS A 15 7.05 -13.70 -9.07
CA LYS A 15 7.49 -12.51 -8.33
C LYS A 15 6.38 -11.45 -8.31
N THR A 16 6.28 -10.74 -7.19
CA THR A 16 5.43 -9.56 -7.00
C THR A 16 6.29 -8.30 -6.84
N ASN A 17 5.69 -7.13 -6.93
CA ASN A 17 6.34 -5.83 -6.72
C ASN A 17 7.55 -5.63 -7.66
N VAL A 18 7.39 -5.96 -8.93
CA VAL A 18 8.37 -5.69 -9.97
C VAL A 18 8.10 -4.28 -10.49
N ASP A 19 9.15 -3.47 -10.66
CA ASP A 19 9.01 -2.14 -11.25
C ASP A 19 8.47 -2.20 -12.69
N LYS A 20 7.82 -1.13 -13.12
CA LYS A 20 7.17 -1.06 -14.44
C LYS A 20 8.14 -1.34 -15.59
N GLU A 21 9.35 -0.78 -15.54
CA GLU A 21 10.35 -0.95 -16.58
C GLU A 21 10.76 -2.43 -16.74
N THR A 22 11.01 -3.11 -15.63
CA THR A 22 11.32 -4.54 -15.62
C THR A 22 10.12 -5.36 -16.09
N GLY A 23 8.90 -5.01 -15.70
CA GLY A 23 7.67 -5.65 -16.17
C GLY A 23 7.50 -5.53 -17.68
N ASP A 24 7.69 -4.35 -18.23
CA ASP A 24 7.59 -4.09 -19.68
C ASP A 24 8.68 -4.83 -20.46
N ARG A 25 9.90 -4.91 -19.94
CA ARG A 25 10.97 -5.71 -20.54
C ARG A 25 10.63 -7.19 -20.58
N ILE A 26 10.06 -7.74 -19.51
CA ILE A 26 9.64 -9.15 -19.47
C ILE A 26 8.52 -9.39 -20.49
N ARG A 27 7.54 -8.47 -20.56
CA ARG A 27 6.44 -8.53 -21.53
C ARG A 27 6.97 -8.49 -22.99
N ALA A 28 7.99 -7.66 -23.25
CA ALA A 28 8.61 -7.52 -24.56
C ALA A 28 9.32 -8.80 -25.05
N TYR A 29 9.74 -9.71 -24.15
CA TYR A 29 10.30 -11.00 -24.55
C TYR A 29 9.26 -11.94 -25.19
N GLY A 30 7.96 -11.69 -25.02
CA GLY A 30 6.90 -12.49 -25.65
C GLY A 30 6.93 -13.98 -25.27
N LEU A 31 7.40 -14.31 -24.06
CA LEU A 31 7.57 -15.69 -23.63
C LEU A 31 6.21 -16.35 -23.40
N SER A 32 5.96 -17.45 -24.13
CA SER A 32 4.76 -18.26 -23.92
C SER A 32 4.68 -18.76 -22.47
N GLY A 33 3.51 -18.62 -21.86
CA GLY A 33 3.26 -19.04 -20.47
C GLY A 33 3.73 -18.07 -19.38
N ILE A 34 4.32 -16.92 -19.73
CA ILE A 34 4.64 -15.86 -18.79
C ILE A 34 3.64 -14.72 -18.94
N LYS A 35 2.87 -14.46 -17.88
CA LYS A 35 1.95 -13.33 -17.80
C LYS A 35 2.55 -12.26 -16.86
N VAL A 36 2.43 -11.01 -17.27
CA VAL A 36 2.83 -9.84 -16.48
C VAL A 36 1.60 -8.97 -16.29
N ASP A 37 1.06 -9.01 -15.09
CA ASP A 37 -0.11 -8.24 -14.70
C ASP A 37 0.32 -6.97 -13.97
N GLU A 38 -0.46 -5.91 -14.10
CA GLU A 38 -0.27 -4.69 -13.36
C GLU A 38 -0.88 -4.85 -11.96
N ASP A 39 -0.14 -4.35 -10.96
CA ASP A 39 -0.58 -4.34 -9.58
C ASP A 39 -0.29 -2.95 -9.00
N TYR A 40 -1.05 -2.54 -8.01
CA TYR A 40 -0.90 -1.25 -7.36
C TYR A 40 -0.30 -1.46 -5.97
N LYS A 41 0.66 -0.62 -5.62
CA LYS A 41 1.24 -0.57 -4.29
C LYS A 41 1.04 0.83 -3.71
N ARG A 42 0.58 0.89 -2.46
CA ARG A 42 0.55 2.14 -1.72
C ARG A 42 1.98 2.62 -1.47
N TYR A 43 2.21 3.89 -1.70
CA TYR A 43 3.49 4.55 -1.46
C TYR A 43 3.25 5.82 -0.63
N TYR A 44 4.03 5.99 0.42
CA TYR A 44 3.93 7.10 1.35
C TYR A 44 5.15 8.02 1.15
N PRO A 45 4.99 9.15 0.43
CA PRO A 45 6.13 10.00 0.03
C PRO A 45 6.88 10.63 1.20
N LEU A 46 6.22 10.75 2.36
CA LEU A 46 6.77 11.39 3.56
C LEU A 46 7.10 10.37 4.66
N ASP A 47 7.29 9.12 4.28
CA ASP A 47 7.75 7.97 5.08
C ASP A 47 7.11 7.85 6.47
N THR A 48 7.47 8.72 7.43
CA THR A 48 7.04 8.64 8.84
C THR A 48 5.93 9.63 9.20
N MET A 49 5.70 10.66 8.36
CA MET A 49 4.75 11.75 8.67
C MET A 49 3.36 11.21 8.96
N ALA A 50 2.81 11.61 10.12
CA ALA A 50 1.48 11.24 10.60
C ALA A 50 1.22 9.72 10.57
N SER A 51 2.24 8.90 10.83
CA SER A 51 2.23 7.44 10.62
C SER A 51 1.05 6.76 11.33
N THR A 52 0.75 7.12 12.57
CA THR A 52 -0.35 6.54 13.34
C THR A 52 -1.74 6.99 12.86
N VAL A 53 -1.82 8.18 12.24
CA VAL A 53 -3.08 8.73 11.71
C VAL A 53 -3.37 8.18 10.33
N LEU A 54 -2.42 8.29 9.41
CA LEU A 54 -2.58 7.78 8.04
C LEU A 54 -2.73 6.27 8.04
N GLY A 55 -1.85 5.59 8.78
CA GLY A 55 -1.78 4.15 8.76
C GLY A 55 -1.19 3.62 7.46
N PHE A 56 -1.29 2.33 7.26
CA PHE A 56 -0.70 1.65 6.10
C PHE A 56 -1.57 0.51 5.61
N THR A 57 -1.28 0.05 4.38
CA THR A 57 -1.94 -1.08 3.75
C THR A 57 -1.07 -2.34 3.81
N GLY A 58 -1.72 -3.49 3.83
CA GLY A 58 -1.07 -4.79 3.72
C GLY A 58 -0.66 -5.16 2.29
N ALA A 59 -0.18 -6.40 2.15
CA ALA A 59 0.28 -6.92 0.86
C ALA A 59 -0.81 -6.99 -0.21
N ASP A 60 -2.06 -7.13 0.19
CA ASP A 60 -3.23 -7.18 -0.70
C ASP A 60 -3.94 -5.81 -0.81
N ASN A 61 -3.22 -4.73 -0.52
CA ASN A 61 -3.69 -3.34 -0.52
C ASN A 61 -4.87 -3.05 0.43
N GLN A 62 -5.17 -3.95 1.37
CA GLN A 62 -6.17 -3.71 2.41
C GLN A 62 -5.60 -2.79 3.50
N GLY A 63 -6.39 -1.87 3.99
CA GLY A 63 -6.01 -1.01 5.13
C GLY A 63 -5.81 -1.82 6.41
N ILE A 64 -4.72 -1.56 7.14
CA ILE A 64 -4.41 -2.26 8.39
C ILE A 64 -4.53 -1.32 9.59
N LEU A 65 -4.13 -0.07 9.44
CA LEU A 65 -4.12 0.91 10.51
C LEU A 65 -4.65 2.27 10.03
N GLY A 66 -5.05 3.13 10.97
CA GLY A 66 -5.34 4.54 10.75
C GLY A 66 -6.49 4.81 9.77
N LEU A 67 -6.34 5.84 8.96
CA LEU A 67 -7.31 6.23 7.95
C LEU A 67 -7.40 5.19 6.82
N GLU A 68 -6.31 4.50 6.50
CA GLU A 68 -6.30 3.44 5.49
C GLU A 68 -7.29 2.32 5.84
N VAL A 69 -7.33 1.85 7.08
CA VAL A 69 -8.32 0.83 7.50
C VAL A 69 -9.71 1.42 7.65
N LYS A 70 -9.83 2.65 8.14
CA LYS A 70 -11.12 3.28 8.38
C LYS A 70 -11.91 3.54 7.10
N TYR A 71 -11.20 3.90 6.03
CA TYR A 71 -11.77 4.25 4.73
C TYR A 71 -11.42 3.24 3.63
N ASP A 72 -10.98 2.04 4.01
CA ASP A 72 -10.56 0.98 3.10
C ASP A 72 -11.58 0.72 1.98
N SER A 73 -12.87 0.61 2.31
CA SER A 73 -13.95 0.38 1.35
C SER A 73 -14.12 1.48 0.29
N TYR A 74 -13.63 2.70 0.57
CA TYR A 74 -13.66 3.81 -0.36
C TYR A 74 -12.36 3.92 -1.15
N LEU A 75 -11.22 3.62 -0.50
CA LEU A 75 -9.89 3.80 -1.07
C LEU A 75 -9.47 2.64 -1.98
N GLN A 76 -9.92 1.42 -1.69
CA GLN A 76 -9.44 0.21 -2.37
C GLN A 76 -9.97 0.07 -3.81
N GLY A 77 -11.15 0.65 -4.13
CA GLY A 77 -11.78 0.47 -5.43
C GLY A 77 -12.26 -0.97 -5.69
N THR A 78 -12.31 -1.36 -6.94
CA THR A 78 -12.72 -2.72 -7.33
C THR A 78 -11.68 -3.34 -8.25
N SER A 79 -11.12 -4.47 -7.86
CA SER A 79 -10.14 -5.19 -8.66
C SER A 79 -10.73 -5.65 -9.98
N GLY A 80 -9.96 -5.48 -11.06
CA GLY A 80 -10.28 -6.06 -12.36
C GLY A 80 -10.24 -7.59 -12.32
N LYS A 81 -10.85 -8.22 -13.30
CA LYS A 81 -10.86 -9.69 -13.45
C LYS A 81 -10.51 -10.06 -14.88
N ILE A 82 -9.69 -11.10 -15.03
CA ILE A 82 -9.41 -11.73 -16.32
C ILE A 82 -10.12 -13.08 -16.30
N LEU A 83 -11.06 -13.25 -17.21
CA LEU A 83 -11.77 -14.49 -17.40
C LEU A 83 -11.17 -15.20 -18.60
N THR A 84 -10.60 -16.39 -18.37
CA THR A 84 -10.05 -17.28 -19.41
C THR A 84 -10.85 -18.56 -19.44
N LEU A 85 -11.00 -19.13 -20.62
CA LEU A 85 -11.58 -20.46 -20.76
C LEU A 85 -10.49 -21.51 -20.51
N THR A 86 -10.79 -22.44 -19.60
CA THR A 86 -9.89 -23.55 -19.29
C THR A 86 -10.53 -24.88 -19.66
N ASP A 87 -9.71 -25.88 -19.97
CA ASP A 87 -10.15 -27.26 -20.14
C ASP A 87 -10.56 -27.91 -18.79
N ALA A 88 -11.01 -29.14 -18.84
CA ALA A 88 -11.42 -29.90 -17.64
C ALA A 88 -10.26 -30.14 -16.64
N ARG A 89 -9.01 -29.89 -17.03
CA ARG A 89 -7.82 -29.99 -16.20
C ARG A 89 -7.36 -28.64 -15.65
N GLY A 90 -8.08 -27.53 -15.96
CA GLY A 90 -7.73 -26.19 -15.56
C GLY A 90 -6.62 -25.54 -16.40
N ILE A 91 -6.31 -26.13 -17.57
CA ILE A 91 -5.33 -25.58 -18.51
C ILE A 91 -6.05 -24.60 -19.44
N GLU A 92 -5.48 -23.42 -19.62
CA GLU A 92 -6.00 -22.39 -20.50
C GLU A 92 -6.05 -22.89 -21.96
N ILE A 93 -7.17 -22.72 -22.63
CA ILE A 93 -7.36 -23.11 -24.02
C ILE A 93 -6.73 -22.04 -24.91
N GLU A 94 -5.72 -22.41 -25.68
CA GLU A 94 -5.08 -21.52 -26.64
C GLU A 94 -6.12 -20.94 -27.61
N ASN A 95 -6.08 -19.63 -27.82
CA ASN A 95 -6.98 -18.87 -28.71
C ASN A 95 -8.46 -18.82 -28.28
N ALA A 96 -8.81 -19.20 -27.06
CA ALA A 96 -10.19 -19.13 -26.58
C ALA A 96 -10.69 -17.71 -26.28
N GLY A 97 -9.80 -16.73 -26.34
CA GLY A 97 -10.08 -15.33 -25.99
C GLY A 97 -10.06 -15.07 -24.48
N GLU A 98 -9.57 -13.92 -24.11
CA GLU A 98 -9.62 -13.41 -22.72
C GLU A 98 -10.72 -12.33 -22.64
N THR A 99 -11.59 -12.43 -21.64
CA THR A 99 -12.49 -11.34 -21.31
C THR A 99 -11.90 -10.59 -20.11
N ARG A 100 -11.58 -9.32 -20.31
CA ARG A 100 -11.06 -8.45 -19.24
C ARG A 100 -12.16 -7.56 -18.72
N LEU A 101 -12.33 -7.57 -17.42
CA LEU A 101 -13.10 -6.59 -16.67
C LEU A 101 -12.09 -5.61 -16.07
N GLU A 102 -12.14 -4.37 -16.54
CA GLU A 102 -11.22 -3.33 -16.10
C GLU A 102 -11.41 -3.03 -14.61
N PRO A 103 -10.33 -2.72 -13.86
CA PRO A 103 -10.43 -2.29 -12.48
C PRO A 103 -11.09 -0.91 -12.39
N VAL A 104 -11.79 -0.68 -11.27
CA VAL A 104 -12.34 0.63 -10.93
C VAL A 104 -11.52 1.23 -9.80
N ASN A 105 -10.96 2.41 -10.03
CA ASN A 105 -10.16 3.11 -9.02
C ASN A 105 -11.01 3.45 -7.79
N GLY A 106 -10.39 3.44 -6.62
CA GLY A 106 -10.98 3.97 -5.39
C GLY A 106 -11.09 5.50 -5.42
N TYR A 107 -11.66 6.05 -4.35
CA TYR A 107 -11.81 7.49 -4.17
C TYR A 107 -10.56 8.09 -3.52
N ASP A 108 -10.37 9.39 -3.74
CA ASP A 108 -9.39 10.18 -3.00
C ASP A 108 -9.97 10.63 -1.66
N LEU A 109 -9.16 10.61 -0.61
CA LEU A 109 -9.53 11.09 0.71
C LEU A 109 -8.79 12.41 0.99
N TYR A 110 -9.55 13.49 1.17
CA TYR A 110 -9.03 14.78 1.58
C TYR A 110 -9.21 14.97 3.08
N ILE A 111 -8.15 15.33 3.77
CA ILE A 111 -8.15 15.56 5.20
C ILE A 111 -7.78 17.00 5.55
N SER A 112 -8.14 17.47 6.74
CA SER A 112 -7.91 18.84 7.21
C SER A 112 -6.49 19.10 7.73
N MET A 113 -5.65 18.06 7.81
CA MET A 113 -4.28 18.18 8.32
C MET A 113 -3.42 19.05 7.41
N ASP A 114 -2.68 19.99 8.00
CA ASP A 114 -1.67 20.78 7.31
C ASP A 114 -0.30 20.15 7.50
N SER A 115 0.38 19.84 6.39
CA SER A 115 1.66 19.14 6.41
C SER A 115 2.78 19.93 7.11
N ASN A 116 2.75 21.27 7.03
CA ASN A 116 3.75 22.10 7.71
C ASN A 116 3.51 22.11 9.22
N ILE A 117 2.25 22.27 9.65
CA ILE A 117 1.91 22.24 11.08
C ILE A 117 2.22 20.85 11.64
N GLN A 118 1.88 19.79 10.92
CA GLN A 118 2.19 18.41 11.29
C GLN A 118 3.70 18.23 11.51
N GLN A 119 4.52 18.63 10.56
CA GLN A 119 5.98 18.52 10.63
C GLN A 119 6.58 19.29 11.82
N TYR A 120 6.09 20.51 12.09
CA TYR A 120 6.53 21.27 13.26
C TYR A 120 6.18 20.58 14.57
N CYS A 121 4.98 20.00 14.64
CA CYS A 121 4.54 19.24 15.80
C CYS A 121 5.36 17.96 16.02
N GLU A 122 5.68 17.23 14.96
CA GLU A 122 6.56 16.05 15.00
C GLU A 122 7.94 16.38 15.52
N GLN A 123 8.57 17.42 14.99
CA GLN A 123 9.86 17.89 15.48
C GLN A 123 9.82 18.35 16.96
N ALA A 124 8.72 18.96 17.38
CA ALA A 124 8.55 19.37 18.77
C ALA A 124 8.34 18.15 19.69
N ALA A 125 7.58 17.16 19.25
CA ALA A 125 7.34 15.90 19.96
C ALA A 125 8.65 15.11 20.12
N GLU A 126 9.44 14.97 19.05
CA GLU A 126 10.76 14.33 19.08
C GLU A 126 11.71 14.98 20.09
N LYS A 127 11.82 16.32 20.06
CA LYS A 127 12.64 17.06 21.01
C LYS A 127 12.18 16.87 22.44
N ALA A 128 10.87 16.86 22.67
CA ALA A 128 10.31 16.63 24.00
C ALA A 128 10.58 15.20 24.49
N TYR A 129 10.37 14.21 23.62
CA TYR A 129 10.64 12.80 23.88
C TYR A 129 12.08 12.58 24.33
N ILE A 130 13.05 13.04 23.53
CA ILE A 130 14.49 12.91 23.84
C ILE A 130 14.85 13.66 25.13
N LYS A 131 14.43 14.92 25.26
CA LYS A 131 14.80 15.78 26.39
C LYS A 131 14.21 15.30 27.71
N LYS A 132 13.01 14.75 27.68
CA LYS A 132 12.28 14.32 28.89
C LYS A 132 12.42 12.84 29.16
N GLN A 133 13.02 12.08 28.24
CA GLN A 133 13.07 10.61 28.31
C GLN A 133 11.67 10.02 28.55
N ALA A 134 10.70 10.53 27.79
CA ALA A 134 9.33 10.09 27.87
C ALA A 134 9.14 8.76 27.13
N ASP A 135 8.19 7.95 27.53
CA ASP A 135 7.85 6.70 26.81
C ASP A 135 7.08 7.02 25.52
N GLU A 136 6.30 8.09 25.54
CA GLU A 136 5.45 8.53 24.42
C GLU A 136 5.16 10.03 24.52
N VAL A 137 4.99 10.70 23.38
CA VAL A 137 4.57 12.10 23.29
C VAL A 137 3.48 12.23 22.25
N SER A 138 2.29 12.68 22.66
CA SER A 138 1.17 12.97 21.77
C SER A 138 0.91 14.46 21.67
N VAL A 139 0.67 14.96 20.45
CA VAL A 139 0.32 16.36 20.19
C VAL A 139 -0.91 16.40 19.28
N ILE A 140 -1.89 17.20 19.65
CA ILE A 140 -3.07 17.46 18.81
C ILE A 140 -3.23 18.98 18.66
N VAL A 141 -3.33 19.44 17.43
CA VAL A 141 -3.62 20.83 17.07
C VAL A 141 -4.96 20.90 16.38
N MET A 142 -5.88 21.64 16.96
CA MET A 142 -7.25 21.76 16.49
C MET A 142 -7.63 23.24 16.32
N ASN A 143 -8.35 23.55 15.26
CA ASN A 143 -9.00 24.84 15.11
C ASN A 143 -10.29 24.88 15.98
N PRO A 144 -10.35 25.68 17.04
CA PRO A 144 -11.49 25.67 17.95
C PRO A 144 -12.79 26.28 17.35
N GLN A 145 -12.68 26.97 16.21
CA GLN A 145 -13.83 27.60 15.57
C GLN A 145 -14.69 26.61 14.77
N ASN A 146 -14.05 25.61 14.17
CA ASN A 146 -14.73 24.65 13.28
C ASN A 146 -14.48 23.18 13.65
N GLY A 147 -13.55 22.91 14.59
CA GLY A 147 -13.22 21.57 15.04
C GLY A 147 -12.27 20.80 14.10
N GLU A 148 -11.72 21.42 13.08
CA GLU A 148 -10.74 20.78 12.20
C GLU A 148 -9.45 20.44 12.91
N ILE A 149 -8.98 19.22 12.73
CA ILE A 149 -7.68 18.76 13.22
C ILE A 149 -6.62 19.18 12.21
N MET A 150 -5.73 20.08 12.61
CA MET A 150 -4.65 20.61 11.79
C MET A 150 -3.38 19.76 11.88
N ALA A 151 -3.13 19.13 13.04
CA ALA A 151 -2.05 18.18 13.23
C ALA A 151 -2.42 17.17 14.33
N MET A 152 -1.92 15.95 14.17
CA MET A 152 -2.04 14.90 15.19
C MET A 152 -0.78 14.03 15.12
N VAL A 153 -0.01 14.07 16.19
CA VAL A 153 1.29 13.38 16.31
C VAL A 153 1.21 12.39 17.47
N ASN A 154 1.82 11.25 17.26
CA ASN A 154 2.10 10.27 18.31
C ASN A 154 3.53 9.78 18.12
N TYR A 155 4.43 10.17 18.97
CA TYR A 155 5.85 9.84 18.87
C TYR A 155 6.25 8.79 19.93
N PRO A 156 6.98 7.72 19.58
CA PRO A 156 7.74 7.51 18.35
C PRO A 156 6.89 7.12 17.14
N GLU A 157 7.33 7.59 15.98
CA GLU A 157 6.73 7.30 14.69
C GLU A 157 7.39 6.07 14.04
N PHE A 158 6.74 5.51 13.02
CA PHE A 158 7.26 4.37 12.26
C PHE A 158 7.19 4.66 10.76
N ASN A 159 8.02 3.97 9.96
CA ASN A 159 8.02 4.13 8.51
C ASN A 159 6.81 3.42 7.89
N LEU A 160 5.93 4.17 7.24
CA LEU A 160 4.72 3.67 6.58
C LEU A 160 5.02 2.75 5.39
N ASN A 161 6.19 2.92 4.74
CA ASN A 161 6.61 2.05 3.65
C ASN A 161 7.21 0.72 4.14
N GLU A 162 7.64 0.66 5.41
CA GLU A 162 8.26 -0.50 6.06
C GLU A 162 7.69 -0.76 7.47
N PRO A 163 6.34 -0.87 7.61
CA PRO A 163 5.67 -0.82 8.91
C PRO A 163 5.93 -2.04 9.81
N PHE A 164 6.49 -3.10 9.26
CA PHE A 164 6.81 -4.33 10.00
C PHE A 164 8.30 -4.45 10.37
N THR A 165 9.07 -3.39 10.17
CA THR A 165 10.46 -3.36 10.61
C THR A 165 10.47 -3.17 12.13
N LEU A 166 10.87 -4.20 12.86
CA LEU A 166 11.08 -4.09 14.31
C LEU A 166 12.28 -3.17 14.54
N ILE A 167 12.06 -2.12 15.34
CA ILE A 167 13.17 -1.35 15.89
C ILE A 167 13.75 -2.24 17.00
N GLU A 168 14.94 -2.81 16.77
CA GLU A 168 15.70 -3.45 17.86
C GLU A 168 16.08 -2.34 18.85
N GLU A 169 15.61 -2.45 20.10
CA GLU A 169 16.01 -1.60 21.22
C GLU A 169 17.46 -1.85 21.65
#